data_23edd2ba110bd24104b74c33eb6d6581
#
_entry.id   23edd2ba110bd24104b74c33eb6d6581
#
_cell.length_a   1.000
_cell.length_b   1.000
_cell.length_c   1.000
_cell.angle_alpha   90.00
_cell.angle_beta   90.00
_cell.angle_gamma   90.00
#
_symmetry.space_group_name_H-M   'P 1'
#
loop_
_entity.id
_entity.type
_entity.pdbx_description
1 polymer ?
#
loop_
_entity_poly.entity_id
_entity_poly.type
_entity_poly.pdbx_seq_one_letter_code
_entity_poly.pdbx_strand_id
1 'polypeptide(L)'
;SSAASDVYKRQFFDTLYDEPLNRWYEAGSVITILDAGLDEKLSEEEEYLLASEAANAGKIVLSKVQNVSEEKKEETIAHLNRTLEQAGCRRQFSDAEILQKNWDDLTEDDFKMLSECSYRSEDYRKLDFGEQQTFDSLCFLEPKITEEALKKAAEAIFADPSCGNVFRIKGIVKTGETVWSEINATREQMTFQAVPESQEVLIVIGAGLSKERISGILGIE
;
A
#
# COMPACT_ATOMS: atom_id res chain seq x y z
N SER A 1 -0.04 0.91 -5.43
CA SER A 1 0.12 2.24 -6.01
C SER A 1 0.95 2.11 -7.28
N SER A 2 0.52 2.71 -8.35
CA SER A 2 1.22 2.68 -9.64
C SER A 2 2.07 3.95 -9.80
N ALA A 3 3.03 3.95 -10.74
CA ALA A 3 3.77 5.16 -11.14
C ALA A 3 2.81 6.33 -11.47
N ALA A 4 1.60 6.04 -11.97
CA ALA A 4 0.54 7.02 -12.14
C ALA A 4 0.14 7.69 -10.81
N SER A 5 0.10 6.94 -9.70
CA SER A 5 -0.19 7.49 -8.36
C SER A 5 0.84 8.54 -7.94
N ASP A 6 2.12 8.33 -8.27
CA ASP A 6 3.20 9.28 -7.96
C ASP A 6 3.11 10.58 -8.78
N VAL A 7 2.74 10.47 -10.05
CA VAL A 7 2.46 11.64 -10.89
C VAL A 7 1.32 12.46 -10.30
N TYR A 8 0.23 11.81 -9.86
CA TYR A 8 -0.91 12.50 -9.25
C TYR A 8 -0.56 13.13 -7.90
N LYS A 9 0.21 12.44 -7.05
CA LYS A 9 0.66 12.99 -5.76
C LYS A 9 1.50 14.25 -5.97
N ARG A 10 2.42 14.22 -6.93
CA ARG A 10 3.24 15.38 -7.27
C ARG A 10 2.40 16.51 -7.83
N GLN A 11 1.53 16.24 -8.79
CA GLN A 11 0.62 17.24 -9.33
C GLN A 11 -0.24 17.87 -8.25
N PHE A 12 -0.64 17.11 -7.24
CA PHE A 12 -1.36 17.64 -6.08
C PHE A 12 -0.51 18.66 -5.31
N PHE A 13 0.75 18.35 -5.00
CA PHE A 13 1.64 19.30 -4.33
C PHE A 13 1.97 20.50 -5.20
N ASP A 14 2.31 20.29 -6.46
CA ASP A 14 2.58 21.37 -7.42
C ASP A 14 1.35 22.30 -7.50
N THR A 15 0.14 21.74 -7.58
CA THR A 15 -1.11 22.52 -7.61
C THR A 15 -1.35 23.27 -6.30
N LEU A 16 -1.02 22.71 -5.13
CA LEU A 16 -1.15 23.41 -3.85
C LEU A 16 -0.22 24.63 -3.75
N TYR A 17 0.96 24.57 -4.39
CA TYR A 17 1.91 25.66 -4.40
C TYR A 17 1.68 26.69 -5.51
N ASP A 18 0.76 26.40 -6.45
CA ASP A 18 0.36 27.35 -7.49
C ASP A 18 -0.65 28.39 -6.98
N GLU A 19 -0.61 29.60 -7.56
CA GLU A 19 -1.61 30.63 -7.28
C GLU A 19 -2.99 30.23 -7.91
N PRO A 20 -4.11 30.46 -7.22
CA PRO A 20 -4.24 31.14 -5.92
C PRO A 20 -4.23 30.20 -4.69
N LEU A 21 -4.03 28.88 -4.89
CA LEU A 21 -4.20 27.89 -3.83
C LEU A 21 -3.18 28.04 -2.70
N ASN A 22 -1.95 28.41 -3.02
CA ASN A 22 -0.89 28.67 -2.04
C ASN A 22 -1.21 29.77 -1.00
N ARG A 23 -2.25 30.59 -1.25
CA ARG A 23 -2.72 31.61 -0.30
C ARG A 23 -3.75 31.09 0.68
N TRP A 24 -4.33 29.93 0.38
CA TRP A 24 -5.50 29.41 1.10
C TRP A 24 -5.22 28.08 1.76
N TYR A 25 -4.20 27.38 1.30
CA TYR A 25 -3.84 26.05 1.77
C TYR A 25 -2.35 25.97 2.05
N GLU A 26 -2.03 25.19 3.05
CA GLU A 26 -0.66 24.82 3.40
C GLU A 26 -0.59 23.29 3.45
N ALA A 27 0.50 22.72 2.93
CA ALA A 27 0.72 21.28 3.04
C ALA A 27 0.90 20.92 4.53
N GLY A 28 0.05 20.06 5.01
CA GLY A 28 0.11 19.54 6.36
C GLY A 28 1.17 18.44 6.51
N SER A 29 0.85 17.42 7.30
CA SER A 29 1.76 16.31 7.55
C SER A 29 1.73 15.29 6.41
N VAL A 30 2.90 14.92 5.92
CA VAL A 30 3.09 13.82 4.96
C VAL A 30 3.73 12.65 5.69
N ILE A 31 3.02 11.54 5.74
CA ILE A 31 3.45 10.33 6.43
C ILE A 31 3.58 9.21 5.41
N THR A 32 4.73 8.56 5.39
CA THR A 32 4.93 7.34 4.61
C THR A 32 4.90 6.14 5.52
N ILE A 33 4.04 5.16 5.20
CA ILE A 33 3.93 3.92 5.95
C ILE A 33 4.72 2.85 5.20
N LEU A 34 5.74 2.29 5.85
CA LEU A 34 6.63 1.29 5.31
C LEU A 34 6.47 -0.03 6.07
N ASP A 35 6.39 -1.15 5.37
CA ASP A 35 6.40 -2.47 6.00
C ASP A 35 7.77 -2.75 6.61
N ALA A 36 7.83 -3.06 7.91
CA ALA A 36 9.07 -3.39 8.59
C ALA A 36 9.74 -4.67 8.05
N GLY A 37 8.96 -5.54 7.40
CA GLY A 37 9.43 -6.75 6.74
C GLY A 37 9.73 -6.57 5.24
N LEU A 38 10.09 -5.35 4.80
CA LEU A 38 10.40 -5.08 3.41
C LEU A 38 11.39 -6.09 2.83
N ASP A 39 11.12 -6.57 1.61
CA ASP A 39 12.00 -7.49 0.90
C ASP A 39 13.37 -6.85 0.64
N GLU A 40 14.43 -7.65 0.76
CA GLU A 40 15.79 -7.18 0.50
C GLU A 40 16.06 -6.90 -0.99
N LYS A 41 15.30 -7.57 -1.85
CA LYS A 41 15.44 -7.45 -3.31
C LYS A 41 14.15 -6.90 -3.89
N LEU A 42 14.17 -5.63 -4.16
CA LEU A 42 13.14 -4.94 -4.91
C LEU A 42 13.56 -4.80 -6.38
N SER A 43 12.59 -4.68 -7.27
CA SER A 43 12.83 -4.28 -8.65
C SER A 43 13.27 -2.81 -8.70
N GLU A 44 13.86 -2.37 -9.80
CA GLU A 44 14.25 -0.95 -9.98
C GLU A 44 13.05 -0.01 -9.85
N GLU A 45 11.89 -0.44 -10.31
CA GLU A 45 10.64 0.32 -10.19
C GLU A 45 10.15 0.42 -8.74
N GLU A 46 10.24 -0.68 -7.97
CA GLU A 46 9.86 -0.71 -6.56
C GLU A 46 10.82 0.14 -5.71
N GLU A 47 12.13 0.07 -5.98
CA GLU A 47 13.13 0.93 -5.34
C GLU A 47 12.83 2.42 -5.61
N TYR A 48 12.54 2.76 -6.88
CA TYR A 48 12.18 4.13 -7.22
C TYR A 48 10.90 4.58 -6.52
N LEU A 49 9.87 3.72 -6.47
CA LEU A 49 8.61 4.01 -5.79
C LEU A 49 8.85 4.26 -4.30
N LEU A 50 9.65 3.41 -3.65
CA LEU A 50 10.03 3.57 -2.25
C LEU A 50 10.71 4.92 -2.00
N ALA A 51 11.68 5.29 -2.84
CA ALA A 51 12.35 6.58 -2.75
C ALA A 51 11.39 7.75 -2.94
N SER A 52 10.53 7.70 -3.96
CA SER A 52 9.61 8.78 -4.29
C SER A 52 8.55 9.03 -3.22
N GLU A 53 8.07 7.96 -2.58
CA GLU A 53 7.10 8.06 -1.49
C GLU A 53 7.74 8.56 -0.19
N ALA A 54 9.00 8.22 0.06
CA ALA A 54 9.69 8.62 1.28
C ALA A 54 10.34 10.01 1.19
N ALA A 55 10.77 10.44 0.01
CA ALA A 55 11.56 11.68 -0.15
C ALA A 55 10.90 12.90 0.51
N ASN A 56 9.59 13.02 0.37
CA ASN A 56 8.83 14.19 0.84
C ASN A 56 8.14 13.96 2.20
N ALA A 57 8.26 12.80 2.81
CA ALA A 57 7.58 12.50 4.07
C ALA A 57 8.14 13.32 5.23
N GLY A 58 7.31 13.89 6.08
CA GLY A 58 7.71 14.47 7.35
C GLY A 58 8.14 13.41 8.35
N LYS A 59 7.52 12.20 8.26
CA LYS A 59 7.76 11.07 9.15
C LYS A 59 7.57 9.75 8.39
N ILE A 60 8.38 8.76 8.75
CA ILE A 60 8.16 7.36 8.35
C ILE A 60 7.50 6.61 9.52
N VAL A 61 6.53 5.77 9.23
CA VAL A 61 5.94 4.83 10.18
C VAL A 61 6.26 3.42 9.72
N LEU A 62 7.04 2.67 10.50
CA LEU A 62 7.23 1.25 10.25
C LEU A 62 5.99 0.49 10.74
N SER A 63 5.29 -0.14 9.82
CA SER A 63 4.17 -1.01 10.11
C SER A 63 4.63 -2.44 10.34
N LYS A 64 3.81 -3.23 11.04
CA LYS A 64 4.05 -4.65 11.30
C LYS A 64 5.37 -4.93 12.06
N VAL A 65 5.84 -3.99 12.84
CA VAL A 65 7.08 -4.11 13.62
C VAL A 65 7.08 -5.31 14.57
N GLN A 66 5.89 -5.75 15.03
CA GLN A 66 5.73 -6.91 15.90
C GLN A 66 6.03 -8.25 15.20
N ASN A 67 6.11 -8.27 13.87
CA ASN A 67 6.30 -9.48 13.07
C ASN A 67 7.75 -9.71 12.66
N VAL A 68 8.66 -8.79 13.03
CA VAL A 68 10.07 -8.82 12.58
C VAL A 68 11.01 -8.62 13.76
N SER A 69 12.28 -9.03 13.58
CA SER A 69 13.34 -8.78 14.58
C SER A 69 13.85 -7.33 14.52
N GLU A 70 14.59 -6.91 15.56
CA GLU A 70 15.23 -5.58 15.56
C GLU A 70 16.22 -5.44 14.42
N GLU A 71 17.01 -6.50 14.14
CA GLU A 71 17.96 -6.52 13.02
C GLU A 71 17.25 -6.27 11.68
N LYS A 72 16.05 -6.89 11.48
CA LYS A 72 15.28 -6.67 10.24
C LYS A 72 14.75 -5.24 10.12
N LYS A 73 14.37 -4.60 11.21
CA LYS A 73 14.00 -3.19 11.20
C LYS A 73 15.16 -2.29 10.80
N GLU A 74 16.34 -2.53 11.37
CA GLU A 74 17.57 -1.80 11.03
C GLU A 74 17.95 -2.01 9.55
N GLU A 75 17.84 -3.22 9.03
CA GLU A 75 18.05 -3.54 7.61
C GLU A 75 17.07 -2.78 6.71
N THR A 76 15.80 -2.74 7.09
CA THR A 76 14.74 -2.04 6.34
C THR A 76 15.00 -0.53 6.30
N ILE A 77 15.41 0.07 7.41
CA ILE A 77 15.78 1.49 7.48
C ILE A 77 17.05 1.76 6.63
N ALA A 78 18.04 0.89 6.74
CA ALA A 78 19.25 1.00 5.94
C ALA A 78 18.95 0.85 4.43
N HIS A 79 18.02 -0.03 4.07
CA HIS A 79 17.54 -0.20 2.69
C HIS A 79 16.86 1.08 2.20
N LEU A 80 15.91 1.64 2.95
CA LEU A 80 15.26 2.90 2.63
C LEU A 80 16.29 4.02 2.35
N ASN A 81 17.25 4.18 3.23
CA ASN A 81 18.27 5.21 3.10
C ASN A 81 19.17 5.01 1.87
N ARG A 82 19.55 3.76 1.55
CA ARG A 82 20.29 3.43 0.31
C ARG A 82 19.48 3.75 -0.93
N THR A 83 18.19 3.41 -0.93
CA THR A 83 17.27 3.67 -2.05
C THR A 83 17.12 5.16 -2.31
N LEU A 84 17.00 5.98 -1.27
CA LEU A 84 16.98 7.44 -1.38
C LEU A 84 18.28 8.00 -1.99
N GLU A 85 19.44 7.50 -1.53
CA GLU A 85 20.74 7.90 -2.07
C GLU A 85 20.88 7.53 -3.55
N GLN A 86 20.47 6.33 -3.94
CA GLN A 86 20.49 5.85 -5.33
C GLN A 86 19.55 6.67 -6.22
N ALA A 87 18.43 7.13 -5.69
CA ALA A 87 17.53 8.05 -6.37
C ALA A 87 18.05 9.50 -6.43
N GLY A 88 19.25 9.77 -5.88
CA GLY A 88 19.84 11.10 -5.84
C GLY A 88 19.23 12.03 -4.80
N CYS A 89 18.42 11.51 -3.89
CA CYS A 89 17.88 12.26 -2.76
C CYS A 89 18.96 12.39 -1.68
N ARG A 90 19.15 13.60 -1.17
CA ARG A 90 20.15 13.86 -0.10
C ARG A 90 19.65 13.50 1.29
N ARG A 91 18.37 13.17 1.38
CA ARG A 91 17.73 12.88 2.66
C ARG A 91 18.17 11.51 3.18
N GLN A 92 18.39 11.47 4.49
CA GLN A 92 18.60 10.25 5.27
C GLN A 92 17.66 10.30 6.47
N PHE A 93 16.99 9.20 6.73
CA PHE A 93 16.12 9.07 7.91
C PHE A 93 16.90 8.54 9.10
N SER A 94 16.80 9.25 10.20
CA SER A 94 17.29 8.83 11.52
C SER A 94 16.16 8.23 12.35
N ASP A 95 16.49 7.54 13.44
CA ASP A 95 15.49 6.97 14.38
C ASP A 95 14.50 8.02 14.89
N ALA A 96 14.91 9.28 15.02
CA ALA A 96 14.03 10.37 15.44
C ALA A 96 12.92 10.69 14.44
N GLU A 97 13.10 10.33 13.17
CA GLU A 97 12.15 10.58 12.08
C GLU A 97 11.32 9.34 11.74
N ILE A 98 11.57 8.21 12.41
CA ILE A 98 10.91 6.94 12.16
C ILE A 98 10.15 6.50 13.42
N LEU A 99 8.85 6.29 13.28
CA LEU A 99 8.03 5.72 14.34
C LEU A 99 8.03 4.19 14.20
N GLN A 100 8.59 3.51 15.22
CA GLN A 100 8.82 2.06 15.23
C GLN A 100 8.04 1.39 16.38
N LYS A 101 6.76 1.68 16.49
CA LYS A 101 5.90 1.13 17.56
C LYS A 101 4.86 0.18 16.97
N ASN A 102 4.50 -0.84 17.75
CA ASN A 102 3.30 -1.62 17.49
C ASN A 102 2.06 -0.72 17.56
N TRP A 103 1.05 -0.99 16.77
CA TRP A 103 -0.20 -0.23 16.74
C TRP A 103 -0.88 -0.14 18.10
N ASP A 104 -0.84 -1.23 18.88
CA ASP A 104 -1.45 -1.31 20.21
C ASP A 104 -0.72 -0.47 21.27
N ASP A 105 0.53 -0.06 20.98
CA ASP A 105 1.39 0.74 21.88
C ASP A 105 1.41 2.23 21.51
N LEU A 106 0.62 2.64 20.50
CA LEU A 106 0.54 4.03 20.09
C LEU A 106 -0.20 4.87 21.14
N THR A 107 0.37 6.04 21.44
CA THR A 107 -0.15 6.99 22.40
C THR A 107 -0.71 8.25 21.74
N GLU A 108 -1.45 9.06 22.47
CA GLU A 108 -1.91 10.37 21.98
C GLU A 108 -0.75 11.28 21.55
N ASP A 109 0.39 11.20 22.23
CA ASP A 109 1.59 11.95 21.87
C ASP A 109 2.17 11.48 20.52
N ASP A 110 2.11 10.19 20.21
CA ASP A 110 2.52 9.66 18.91
C ASP A 110 1.63 10.20 17.80
N PHE A 111 0.31 10.21 17.99
CA PHE A 111 -0.63 10.76 17.02
C PHE A 111 -0.45 12.28 16.86
N LYS A 112 -0.19 13.00 17.94
CA LYS A 112 0.13 14.41 17.88
C LYS A 112 1.40 14.66 17.08
N MET A 113 2.46 13.91 17.35
CA MET A 113 3.71 13.98 16.60
C MET A 113 3.51 13.71 15.11
N LEU A 114 2.70 12.73 14.75
CA LEU A 114 2.36 12.42 13.34
C LEU A 114 1.55 13.56 12.71
N SER A 115 0.60 14.15 13.44
CA SER A 115 -0.21 15.26 12.92
C SER A 115 0.57 16.56 12.72
N GLU A 116 1.71 16.70 13.39
CA GLU A 116 2.58 17.88 13.36
C GLU A 116 3.91 17.64 12.61
N CYS A 117 4.08 16.48 11.96
CA CYS A 117 5.38 16.12 11.37
C CYS A 117 5.74 16.92 10.10
N SER A 118 4.79 17.71 9.59
CA SER A 118 5.01 18.57 8.44
C SER A 118 5.34 17.82 7.14
N TYR A 119 5.86 18.53 6.19
CA TYR A 119 6.25 18.07 4.86
C TYR A 119 7.65 18.59 4.56
N ARG A 120 8.47 17.82 3.85
CA ARG A 120 9.76 18.27 3.34
C ARG A 120 9.76 18.22 1.83
N SER A 121 10.14 19.30 1.19
CA SER A 121 10.38 19.32 -0.24
C SER A 121 11.82 18.90 -0.51
N GLU A 122 12.00 17.76 -1.15
CA GLU A 122 13.31 17.24 -1.52
C GLU A 122 13.35 16.95 -3.02
N ASP A 123 14.49 17.27 -3.62
CA ASP A 123 14.76 16.90 -5.01
C ASP A 123 15.33 15.48 -5.07
N TYR A 124 14.79 14.69 -5.99
CA TYR A 124 15.32 13.37 -6.34
C TYR A 124 15.24 13.15 -7.85
N ARG A 125 16.03 12.18 -8.34
CA ARG A 125 16.07 11.86 -9.76
C ARG A 125 14.70 11.32 -10.20
N LYS A 126 14.08 12.02 -11.15
CA LYS A 126 12.81 11.62 -11.74
C LYS A 126 13.08 10.57 -12.82
N LEU A 127 12.60 9.36 -12.60
CA LEU A 127 12.57 8.31 -13.62
C LEU A 127 11.16 8.27 -14.21
N ASP A 128 11.11 8.07 -15.53
CA ASP A 128 9.86 7.85 -16.24
C ASP A 128 9.83 6.38 -16.68
N PHE A 129 9.05 5.57 -16.00
CA PHE A 129 8.84 4.16 -16.34
C PHE A 129 7.72 3.97 -17.38
N GLY A 130 7.20 5.07 -17.95
CA GLY A 130 6.06 5.03 -18.86
C GLY A 130 4.75 4.68 -18.15
N GLU A 131 3.74 4.29 -18.94
CA GLU A 131 2.42 3.90 -18.43
C GLU A 131 2.37 2.44 -17.94
N GLN A 132 3.49 1.77 -17.73
CA GLN A 132 3.47 0.42 -17.18
C GLN A 132 2.96 0.48 -15.74
N GLN A 133 1.73 0.02 -15.58
CA GLN A 133 1.13 -0.15 -14.25
C GLN A 133 1.87 -1.28 -13.56
N THR A 134 2.64 -0.96 -12.54
CA THR A 134 3.35 -1.96 -11.71
C THR A 134 2.35 -2.87 -11.00
N PHE A 135 1.15 -2.35 -10.72
CA PHE A 135 0.07 -3.09 -10.08
C PHE A 135 -1.28 -2.75 -10.71
N ASP A 136 -2.06 -3.80 -10.97
CA ASP A 136 -3.43 -3.72 -11.43
C ASP A 136 -4.40 -4.06 -10.29
N SER A 137 -5.62 -3.57 -10.40
CA SER A 137 -6.71 -4.02 -9.54
C SER A 137 -7.94 -4.36 -10.38
N LEU A 138 -8.51 -5.52 -10.12
CA LEU A 138 -9.79 -5.94 -10.67
C LEU A 138 -10.86 -5.80 -9.59
N CYS A 139 -11.91 -5.05 -9.91
CA CYS A 139 -13.03 -4.84 -9.01
C CYS A 139 -14.27 -5.59 -9.53
N PHE A 140 -14.86 -6.43 -8.69
CA PHE A 140 -16.07 -7.17 -8.95
C PHE A 140 -17.16 -6.66 -7.99
N LEU A 141 -18.21 -6.09 -8.56
CA LEU A 141 -19.36 -5.61 -7.81
C LEU A 141 -20.39 -6.72 -7.71
N GLU A 142 -21.03 -6.85 -6.55
CA GLU A 142 -22.05 -7.86 -6.27
C GLU A 142 -21.64 -9.28 -6.69
N PRO A 143 -20.49 -9.80 -6.21
CA PRO A 143 -19.95 -11.08 -6.64
C PRO A 143 -20.86 -12.28 -6.34
N LYS A 144 -21.82 -12.14 -5.43
CA LYS A 144 -22.82 -13.17 -5.04
C LYS A 144 -22.17 -14.54 -4.76
N ILE A 145 -21.04 -14.52 -4.10
CA ILE A 145 -20.23 -15.69 -3.79
C ILE A 145 -20.33 -16.02 -2.29
N THR A 146 -20.46 -17.28 -1.95
CA THR A 146 -20.45 -17.71 -0.53
C THR A 146 -19.03 -17.66 0.02
N GLU A 147 -18.89 -17.54 1.36
CA GLU A 147 -17.59 -17.51 2.03
C GLU A 147 -16.75 -18.77 1.70
N GLU A 148 -17.37 -19.97 1.72
CA GLU A 148 -16.67 -21.21 1.40
C GLU A 148 -16.19 -21.25 -0.07
N ALA A 149 -17.01 -20.76 -1.01
CA ALA A 149 -16.65 -20.70 -2.41
C ALA A 149 -15.54 -19.66 -2.64
N LEU A 150 -15.63 -18.51 -1.98
CA LEU A 150 -14.63 -17.46 -2.04
C LEU A 150 -13.28 -17.92 -1.48
N LYS A 151 -13.27 -18.65 -0.36
CA LYS A 151 -12.06 -19.23 0.20
C LYS A 151 -11.35 -20.16 -0.78
N LYS A 152 -12.10 -21.10 -1.38
CA LYS A 152 -11.55 -22.01 -2.39
C LYS A 152 -11.08 -21.28 -3.65
N ALA A 153 -11.84 -20.27 -4.10
CA ALA A 153 -11.47 -19.47 -5.25
C ALA A 153 -10.20 -18.65 -4.98
N ALA A 154 -10.06 -18.04 -3.81
CA ALA A 154 -8.86 -17.30 -3.44
C ALA A 154 -7.62 -18.20 -3.41
N GLU A 155 -7.70 -19.37 -2.80
CA GLU A 155 -6.61 -20.36 -2.81
C GLU A 155 -6.22 -20.75 -4.25
N ALA A 156 -7.21 -21.00 -5.10
CA ALA A 156 -6.98 -21.35 -6.52
C ALA A 156 -6.36 -20.18 -7.30
N ILE A 157 -6.82 -18.95 -7.09
CA ILE A 157 -6.28 -17.75 -7.74
C ILE A 157 -4.81 -17.53 -7.36
N PHE A 158 -4.46 -17.66 -6.07
CA PHE A 158 -3.06 -17.53 -5.62
C PHE A 158 -2.16 -18.65 -6.14
N ALA A 159 -2.71 -19.85 -6.41
CA ALA A 159 -1.96 -20.99 -6.90
C ALA A 159 -1.81 -21.03 -8.42
N ASP A 160 -2.64 -20.31 -9.18
CA ASP A 160 -2.66 -20.35 -10.65
C ASP A 160 -1.89 -19.19 -11.27
N PRO A 161 -0.68 -19.42 -11.82
CA PRO A 161 0.11 -18.37 -12.47
C PRO A 161 -0.60 -17.70 -13.67
N SER A 162 -1.60 -18.35 -14.25
CA SER A 162 -2.37 -17.78 -15.36
C SER A 162 -3.31 -16.65 -14.91
N CYS A 163 -3.53 -16.49 -13.62
CA CYS A 163 -4.24 -15.35 -13.03
C CYS A 163 -3.40 -14.06 -13.01
N GLY A 164 -2.11 -14.18 -13.29
CA GLY A 164 -1.11 -13.14 -13.05
C GLY A 164 -0.46 -13.29 -11.66
N ASN A 165 0.38 -12.34 -11.29
CA ASN A 165 0.97 -12.32 -9.95
C ASN A 165 0.03 -11.62 -8.97
N VAL A 166 -0.87 -12.39 -8.36
CA VAL A 166 -1.85 -11.87 -7.40
C VAL A 166 -1.18 -11.70 -6.03
N PHE A 167 -1.28 -10.49 -5.46
CA PHE A 167 -0.71 -10.15 -4.14
C PHE A 167 -1.76 -10.21 -3.05
N ARG A 168 -2.98 -9.73 -3.33
CA ARG A 168 -4.02 -9.58 -2.32
C ARG A 168 -5.41 -9.71 -2.93
N ILE A 169 -6.30 -10.32 -2.17
CA ILE A 169 -7.75 -10.32 -2.43
C ILE A 169 -8.41 -9.73 -1.20
N LYS A 170 -9.18 -8.67 -1.37
CA LYS A 170 -9.94 -8.05 -0.29
C LYS A 170 -11.34 -7.70 -0.75
N GLY A 171 -12.27 -7.62 0.18
CA GLY A 171 -13.63 -7.18 -0.16
C GLY A 171 -14.61 -7.50 0.93
N ILE A 172 -15.86 -7.21 0.64
CA ILE A 172 -17.00 -7.50 1.51
C ILE A 172 -17.98 -8.35 0.69
N VAL A 173 -18.36 -9.47 1.26
CA VAL A 173 -19.33 -10.40 0.64
C VAL A 173 -20.45 -10.71 1.62
N LYS A 174 -21.63 -10.94 1.08
CA LYS A 174 -22.79 -11.34 1.87
C LYS A 174 -22.75 -12.84 2.09
N THR A 175 -22.62 -13.26 3.34
CA THR A 175 -22.45 -14.68 3.72
C THR A 175 -23.72 -15.31 4.27
N GLY A 176 -24.77 -14.51 4.50
CA GLY A 176 -26.08 -14.93 4.97
C GLY A 176 -27.16 -13.89 4.62
N GLU A 177 -28.41 -14.08 5.03
CA GLU A 177 -29.48 -13.13 4.73
C GLU A 177 -29.16 -11.72 5.26
N THR A 178 -28.55 -11.63 6.44
CA THR A 178 -28.22 -10.38 7.14
C THR A 178 -26.76 -10.35 7.63
N VAL A 179 -25.92 -11.28 7.15
CA VAL A 179 -24.54 -11.42 7.60
C VAL A 179 -23.60 -11.03 6.47
N TRP A 180 -22.66 -10.17 6.78
CA TRP A 180 -21.64 -9.68 5.88
C TRP A 180 -20.27 -10.03 6.45
N SER A 181 -19.35 -10.42 5.58
CA SER A 181 -17.95 -10.73 5.95
C SER A 181 -16.99 -9.96 5.09
N GLU A 182 -16.03 -9.32 5.74
CA GLU A 182 -14.85 -8.78 5.07
C GLU A 182 -13.82 -9.89 4.90
N ILE A 183 -13.37 -10.10 3.67
CA ILE A 183 -12.21 -10.92 3.35
C ILE A 183 -10.97 -10.06 3.20
N ASN A 184 -9.88 -10.53 3.75
CA ASN A 184 -8.54 -10.03 3.49
C ASN A 184 -7.60 -11.22 3.36
N ALA A 185 -7.12 -11.48 2.14
CA ALA A 185 -6.30 -12.64 1.82
C ALA A 185 -5.02 -12.23 1.10
N THR A 186 -3.93 -12.84 1.52
CA THR A 186 -2.62 -12.87 0.86
C THR A 186 -2.22 -14.33 0.63
N ARG A 187 -1.04 -14.58 0.08
CA ARG A 187 -0.53 -15.96 -0.09
C ARG A 187 -0.28 -16.66 1.25
N GLU A 188 0.07 -15.88 2.30
CA GLU A 188 0.44 -16.39 3.62
C GLU A 188 -0.74 -16.48 4.57
N GLN A 189 -1.73 -15.61 4.39
CA GLN A 189 -2.81 -15.45 5.35
C GLN A 189 -4.14 -15.14 4.69
N MET A 190 -5.20 -15.73 5.22
CA MET A 190 -6.58 -15.41 4.83
C MET A 190 -7.43 -15.23 6.09
N THR A 191 -8.10 -14.09 6.17
CA THR A 191 -8.99 -13.76 7.29
C THR A 191 -10.38 -13.41 6.81
N PHE A 192 -11.39 -13.80 7.60
CA PHE A 192 -12.76 -13.37 7.44
C PHE A 192 -13.22 -12.73 8.73
N GLN A 193 -13.81 -11.55 8.63
CA GLN A 193 -14.32 -10.81 9.78
C GLN A 193 -15.74 -10.36 9.53
N ALA A 194 -16.64 -10.61 10.47
CA ALA A 194 -18.02 -10.13 10.39
C ALA A 194 -18.03 -8.59 10.40
N VAL A 195 -18.78 -8.00 9.48
CA VAL A 195 -18.94 -6.54 9.36
C VAL A 195 -20.42 -6.17 9.30
N PRO A 196 -20.79 -4.92 9.60
CA PRO A 196 -22.13 -4.41 9.40
C PRO A 196 -22.56 -4.48 7.94
N GLU A 197 -23.85 -4.38 7.67
CA GLU A 197 -24.40 -4.30 6.32
C GLU A 197 -23.66 -3.30 5.45
N SER A 198 -23.22 -3.76 4.28
CA SER A 198 -22.39 -2.98 3.38
C SER A 198 -22.65 -3.37 1.93
N GLN A 199 -21.98 -2.72 0.98
CA GLN A 199 -22.04 -3.09 -0.42
C GLN A 199 -21.09 -4.26 -0.71
N GLU A 200 -21.58 -5.26 -1.43
CA GLU A 200 -20.72 -6.36 -1.90
C GLU A 200 -19.73 -5.86 -2.94
N VAL A 201 -18.46 -6.08 -2.64
CA VAL A 201 -17.36 -5.75 -3.54
C VAL A 201 -16.19 -6.69 -3.28
N LEU A 202 -15.58 -7.20 -4.33
CA LEU A 202 -14.36 -7.98 -4.26
C LEU A 202 -13.29 -7.32 -5.13
N ILE A 203 -12.10 -7.12 -4.57
CA ILE A 203 -10.98 -6.47 -5.25
C ILE A 203 -9.80 -7.43 -5.24
N VAL A 204 -9.30 -7.76 -6.42
CA VAL A 204 -8.09 -8.56 -6.63
C VAL A 204 -6.99 -7.62 -7.06
N ILE A 205 -5.86 -7.63 -6.35
CA ILE A 205 -4.72 -6.73 -6.55
C ILE A 205 -3.50 -7.57 -6.92
N GLY A 206 -2.81 -7.19 -7.99
CA GLY A 206 -1.65 -7.92 -8.48
C GLY A 206 -1.01 -7.26 -9.71
N ALA A 207 -0.09 -7.96 -10.33
CA ALA A 207 0.55 -7.53 -11.57
C ALA A 207 0.19 -8.48 -12.72
N GLY A 208 -0.11 -7.92 -13.90
CA GLY A 208 -0.46 -8.72 -15.09
C GLY A 208 -1.71 -9.57 -14.89
N LEU A 209 -2.73 -9.04 -14.22
CA LEU A 209 -3.95 -9.77 -13.87
C LEU A 209 -4.76 -10.19 -15.10
N SER A 210 -5.16 -11.46 -15.16
CA SER A 210 -6.11 -11.97 -16.15
C SER A 210 -7.52 -11.91 -15.60
N LYS A 211 -8.29 -10.89 -16.01
CA LYS A 211 -9.68 -10.74 -15.60
C LYS A 211 -10.52 -11.95 -15.95
N GLU A 212 -10.37 -12.48 -17.18
CA GLU A 212 -11.11 -13.63 -17.67
C GLU A 212 -10.86 -14.87 -16.81
N ARG A 213 -9.59 -15.14 -16.49
CA ARG A 213 -9.22 -16.30 -15.68
C ARG A 213 -9.73 -16.19 -14.25
N ILE A 214 -9.54 -15.01 -13.64
CA ILE A 214 -9.98 -14.74 -12.28
C ILE A 214 -11.50 -14.80 -12.17
N SER A 215 -12.25 -14.18 -13.10
CA SER A 215 -13.72 -14.26 -13.14
C SER A 215 -14.20 -15.71 -13.26
N GLY A 216 -13.54 -16.52 -14.11
CA GLY A 216 -13.89 -17.93 -14.29
C GLY A 216 -13.70 -18.74 -13.00
N ILE A 217 -12.65 -18.50 -12.22
CA ILE A 217 -12.41 -19.17 -10.93
C ILE A 217 -13.42 -18.69 -9.87
N LEU A 218 -13.74 -17.40 -9.86
CA LEU A 218 -14.75 -16.84 -8.95
C LEU A 218 -16.19 -17.27 -9.32
N GLY A 219 -16.41 -17.78 -10.54
CA GLY A 219 -17.74 -18.09 -11.04
C GLY A 219 -18.62 -16.85 -11.27
N ILE A 220 -17.97 -15.72 -11.63
CA ILE A 220 -18.60 -14.42 -11.87
C ILE A 220 -18.52 -14.11 -13.38
N GLU A 221 -19.64 -13.70 -13.99
CA GLU A 221 -19.69 -13.30 -15.41
C GLU A 221 -19.26 -11.82 -15.62
#